data_236c593df6160b8877756640b43e32aa
#
_entry.id   236c593df6160b8877756640b43e32aa
#
_cell.length_a   1.000
_cell.length_b   1.000
_cell.length_c   1.000
_cell.angle_alpha   90.00
_cell.angle_beta   90.00
_cell.angle_gamma   90.00
#
_symmetry.space_group_name_H-M   'P 1'
#
loop_
_entity.id
_entity.type
_entity.pdbx_description
1 polymer ?
#
loop_
_entity_poly.entity_id
_entity_poly.type
_entity_poly.pdbx_seq_one_letter_code
_entity_poly.pdbx_strand_id
1 'polypeptide(L)'
;MVKDLFNKYIWLVDTIYRSRSITFEEINERWQRSSLSEGEPLPRRTFHNWRTAIEQVFDINIGCRRKGGYRYYIEHADDMERGGVRNWLLNTFAVNNLINESHHLKRRILFEQIPSGRKHLTPIIEAMRDSLELRINYQGFWADEPSAYTLRPYCVKVFRQRWYVLGYCLERDALRIFALDRIHGLQATHAKFKYPKDFNPEAYFADSFGITVGGEEPEMIELKVYSSQRDYIRALPLHTSKHEVETADDYSVFAYFMRPTLDFMQEILSRGAEVEVLRPAALREAIGSEILEMERLYNPLQNDM
;
A
#
# COMPACT_ATOMS: atom_id res chain seq x y z
N MET A 1 17.90 10.26 21.88
CA MET A 1 17.86 11.66 21.37
C MET A 1 17.24 11.80 19.96
N VAL A 2 17.76 11.18 18.90
CA VAL A 2 17.18 11.31 17.52
C VAL A 2 15.79 10.66 17.40
N LYS A 3 15.58 9.48 18.00
CA LYS A 3 14.32 8.73 17.95
C LYS A 3 13.16 9.48 18.64
N ASP A 4 13.48 10.22 19.67
CA ASP A 4 12.51 11.00 20.43
C ASP A 4 12.04 12.25 19.65
N LEU A 5 12.95 12.92 18.93
CA LEU A 5 12.63 14.10 18.11
C LEU A 5 11.71 13.75 16.92
N PHE A 6 11.93 12.59 16.29
CA PHE A 6 11.08 12.11 15.22
C PHE A 6 9.63 11.86 15.67
N ASN A 7 9.45 11.26 16.85
CA ASN A 7 8.14 11.05 17.44
C ASN A 7 7.41 12.38 17.71
N LYS A 8 8.13 13.41 18.13
CA LYS A 8 7.59 14.76 18.34
C LYS A 8 7.11 15.41 17.04
N TYR A 9 7.83 15.22 15.95
CA TYR A 9 7.41 15.70 14.63
C TYR A 9 6.12 15.04 14.16
N ILE A 10 6.04 13.71 14.28
CA ILE A 10 4.85 12.96 13.88
C ILE A 10 3.65 13.35 14.72
N TRP A 11 3.85 13.50 16.04
CA TRP A 11 2.82 13.97 16.95
C TRP A 11 2.27 15.35 16.50
N LEU A 12 3.14 16.27 16.12
CA LEU A 12 2.73 17.61 15.68
C LEU A 12 1.95 17.56 14.36
N VAL A 13 2.42 16.78 13.38
CA VAL A 13 1.73 16.57 12.10
C VAL A 13 0.35 15.96 12.33
N ASP A 14 0.25 14.87 13.09
CA ASP A 14 -1.02 14.20 13.40
C ASP A 14 -2.00 15.12 14.13
N THR A 15 -1.51 15.90 15.10
CA THR A 15 -2.33 16.85 15.86
C THR A 15 -2.94 17.92 14.96
N ILE A 16 -2.16 18.50 14.05
CA ILE A 16 -2.64 19.54 13.11
C ILE A 16 -3.57 18.92 12.07
N TYR A 17 -3.21 17.76 11.52
CA TYR A 17 -3.98 17.06 10.50
C TYR A 17 -5.40 16.72 10.98
N ARG A 18 -5.53 16.08 12.15
CA ARG A 18 -6.84 15.73 12.76
C ARG A 18 -7.69 16.95 13.09
N SER A 19 -7.05 18.06 13.43
CA SER A 19 -7.78 19.29 13.77
C SER A 19 -8.16 20.11 12.54
N ARG A 20 -7.64 19.75 11.34
CA ARG A 20 -7.74 20.52 10.10
C ARG A 20 -7.21 21.96 10.20
N SER A 21 -7.47 22.65 11.32
CA SER A 21 -7.02 24.01 11.59
C SER A 21 -7.01 24.25 13.09
N ILE A 22 -5.85 24.63 13.68
CA ILE A 22 -5.62 24.69 15.12
C ILE A 22 -4.72 25.86 15.49
N THR A 23 -4.94 26.51 16.65
CA THR A 23 -4.07 27.55 17.16
C THR A 23 -2.84 26.99 17.87
N PHE A 24 -1.82 27.82 18.11
CA PHE A 24 -0.66 27.38 18.88
C PHE A 24 -1.02 27.05 20.33
N GLU A 25 -1.93 27.81 20.92
CA GLU A 25 -2.41 27.60 22.29
C GLU A 25 -3.07 26.23 22.43
N GLU A 26 -3.96 25.86 21.51
CA GLU A 26 -4.59 24.53 21.45
C GLU A 26 -3.58 23.41 21.20
N ILE A 27 -2.54 23.65 20.36
CA ILE A 27 -1.43 22.71 20.18
C ILE A 27 -0.68 22.49 21.49
N ASN A 28 -0.34 23.60 22.19
CA ASN A 28 0.41 23.53 23.44
C ASN A 28 -0.37 22.83 24.55
N GLU A 29 -1.68 23.03 24.66
CA GLU A 29 -2.52 22.28 25.60
C GLU A 29 -2.51 20.78 25.35
N ARG A 30 -2.61 20.37 24.07
CA ARG A 30 -2.53 18.95 23.70
C ARG A 30 -1.13 18.39 23.91
N TRP A 31 -0.11 19.21 23.66
CA TRP A 31 1.28 18.84 23.90
C TRP A 31 1.52 18.50 25.38
N GLN A 32 1.10 19.37 26.29
CA GLN A 32 1.26 19.15 27.72
C GLN A 32 0.54 17.90 28.25
N ARG A 33 -0.53 17.46 27.57
CA ARG A 33 -1.24 16.21 27.90
C ARG A 33 -0.60 14.96 27.29
N SER A 34 0.33 15.13 26.36
CA SER A 34 1.03 13.99 25.73
C SER A 34 2.15 13.49 26.61
N SER A 35 2.44 12.21 26.54
CA SER A 35 3.59 11.60 27.22
C SER A 35 4.95 12.11 26.73
N LEU A 36 4.95 12.74 25.54
CA LEU A 36 6.17 13.27 24.92
C LEU A 36 6.63 14.61 25.53
N SER A 37 5.76 15.30 26.24
CA SER A 37 6.03 16.62 26.83
C SER A 37 6.61 16.54 28.22
N GLU A 38 6.42 15.39 28.92
CA GLU A 38 6.72 15.26 30.37
C GLU A 38 6.00 16.33 31.22
N GLY A 39 4.88 16.88 30.70
CA GLY A 39 4.11 17.96 31.32
C GLY A 39 4.63 19.37 31.00
N GLU A 40 5.76 19.51 30.30
CA GLU A 40 6.34 20.80 29.98
C GLU A 40 5.66 21.49 28.77
N PRO A 41 5.52 22.83 28.78
CA PRO A 41 4.94 23.54 27.66
C PRO A 41 5.86 23.53 26.43
N LEU A 42 5.28 23.58 25.24
CA LEU A 42 6.01 23.68 23.98
C LEU A 42 6.46 25.13 23.72
N PRO A 43 7.79 25.43 23.74
CA PRO A 43 8.25 26.77 23.44
C PRO A 43 7.93 27.16 21.97
N ARG A 44 7.48 28.40 21.71
CA ARG A 44 7.17 28.88 20.33
C ARG A 44 8.37 28.72 19.38
N ARG A 45 9.60 28.94 19.84
CA ARG A 45 10.82 28.76 19.05
C ARG A 45 10.98 27.29 18.65
N THR A 46 10.75 26.36 19.57
CA THR A 46 10.81 24.91 19.32
C THR A 46 9.76 24.49 18.29
N PHE A 47 8.53 24.99 18.43
CA PHE A 47 7.45 24.76 17.46
C PHE A 47 7.83 25.22 16.04
N HIS A 48 8.41 26.41 15.90
CA HIS A 48 8.85 26.91 14.60
C HIS A 48 10.00 26.07 14.01
N ASN A 49 10.96 25.65 14.84
CA ASN A 49 12.03 24.77 14.41
C ASN A 49 11.48 23.41 13.92
N TRP A 50 10.48 22.87 14.63
CA TRP A 50 9.85 21.61 14.21
C TRP A 50 9.11 21.76 12.90
N ARG A 51 8.42 22.87 12.66
CA ARG A 51 7.76 23.13 11.36
C ARG A 51 8.75 23.06 10.20
N THR A 52 9.88 23.77 10.32
CA THR A 52 10.92 23.77 9.29
C THR A 52 11.54 22.37 9.10
N ALA A 53 11.78 21.66 10.19
CA ALA A 53 12.31 20.30 10.10
C ALA A 53 11.31 19.30 9.49
N ILE A 54 10.01 19.44 9.80
CA ILE A 54 8.94 18.63 9.21
C ILE A 54 8.86 18.84 7.70
N GLU A 55 8.93 20.08 7.24
CA GLU A 55 8.98 20.41 5.83
C GLU A 55 10.17 19.74 5.14
N GLN A 56 11.37 19.83 5.73
CA GLN A 56 12.60 19.24 5.17
C GLN A 56 12.60 17.70 5.17
N VAL A 57 12.08 17.07 6.25
CA VAL A 57 12.15 15.62 6.44
C VAL A 57 10.99 14.90 5.76
N PHE A 58 9.79 15.47 5.82
CA PHE A 58 8.57 14.83 5.35
C PHE A 58 7.98 15.49 4.10
N ASP A 59 8.52 16.66 3.68
CA ASP A 59 7.97 17.48 2.60
C ASP A 59 6.48 17.82 2.87
N ILE A 60 6.18 18.16 4.13
CA ILE A 60 4.85 18.55 4.62
C ILE A 60 4.90 19.98 5.05
N ASN A 61 4.16 20.85 4.35
CA ASN A 61 4.06 22.26 4.69
C ASN A 61 2.97 22.50 5.72
N ILE A 62 3.35 23.11 6.86
CA ILE A 62 2.41 23.60 7.87
C ILE A 62 2.21 25.09 7.64
N GLY A 63 1.12 25.45 6.97
CA GLY A 63 0.71 26.81 6.72
C GLY A 63 0.17 27.51 7.98
N CYS A 64 0.07 28.85 7.94
CA CYS A 64 -0.53 29.64 9.01
C CYS A 64 -1.46 30.72 8.43
N ARG A 65 -2.73 30.68 8.77
CA ARG A 65 -3.71 31.72 8.46
C ARG A 65 -3.70 32.75 9.57
N ARG A 66 -3.30 34.00 9.25
CA ARG A 66 -3.24 35.08 10.22
C ARG A 66 -4.62 35.65 10.56
N LYS A 67 -5.52 35.68 9.57
CA LYS A 67 -6.90 36.18 9.73
C LYS A 67 -7.71 35.16 10.52
N GLY A 68 -8.23 35.53 11.68
CA GLY A 68 -8.97 34.62 12.58
C GLY A 68 -8.12 33.95 13.65
N GLY A 69 -6.91 34.47 14.00
CA GLY A 69 -6.16 34.04 15.19
C GLY A 69 -5.00 33.07 14.97
N TYR A 70 -4.20 33.28 13.94
CA TYR A 70 -2.97 32.49 13.71
C TYR A 70 -3.21 30.96 13.77
N ARG A 71 -4.09 30.47 12.91
CA ARG A 71 -4.41 29.03 12.86
C ARG A 71 -3.48 28.30 11.91
N TYR A 72 -2.90 27.20 12.39
CA TYR A 72 -2.02 26.33 11.64
C TYR A 72 -2.81 25.22 10.98
N TYR A 73 -2.41 24.82 9.77
CA TYR A 73 -3.04 23.77 8.96
C TYR A 73 -1.99 23.12 8.06
N ILE A 74 -2.28 21.92 7.58
CA ILE A 74 -1.41 21.24 6.59
C ILE A 74 -1.85 21.68 5.21
N GLU A 75 -0.91 22.20 4.42
CA GLU A 75 -1.13 22.53 3.01
C GLU A 75 -1.27 21.23 2.21
N HIS A 76 -2.19 21.22 1.25
CA HIS A 76 -2.47 20.03 0.41
C HIS A 76 -2.79 18.75 1.22
N ALA A 77 -3.57 18.89 2.31
CA ALA A 77 -3.98 17.77 3.15
C ALA A 77 -4.70 16.66 2.37
N ASP A 78 -5.39 17.00 1.27
CA ASP A 78 -6.08 16.04 0.38
C ASP A 78 -5.09 15.10 -0.33
N ASP A 79 -3.86 15.56 -0.61
CA ASP A 79 -2.81 14.72 -1.20
C ASP A 79 -2.30 13.67 -0.20
N MET A 80 -2.44 13.93 1.10
CA MET A 80 -2.19 12.94 2.15
C MET A 80 -3.28 11.86 2.22
N GLU A 81 -4.52 12.15 1.78
CA GLU A 81 -5.63 11.19 1.78
C GLU A 81 -5.58 10.24 0.57
N ARG A 82 -4.98 10.67 -0.55
CA ARG A 82 -4.95 9.91 -1.81
C ARG A 82 -4.04 8.69 -1.81
N GLY A 83 -3.45 8.36 -0.66
CA GLY A 83 -2.57 7.20 -0.52
C GLY A 83 -1.14 7.49 -1.02
N GLY A 84 -0.19 6.88 -0.37
CA GLY A 84 1.23 6.98 -0.70
C GLY A 84 2.06 6.46 0.45
N VAL A 85 3.31 6.12 0.19
CA VAL A 85 4.25 5.63 1.20
C VAL A 85 4.35 6.61 2.37
N ARG A 86 4.29 7.92 2.10
CA ARG A 86 4.34 8.98 3.11
C ARG A 86 3.14 8.92 4.07
N ASN A 87 1.92 8.86 3.55
CA ASN A 87 0.71 8.75 4.36
C ASN A 87 0.68 7.46 5.17
N TRP A 88 1.05 6.35 4.56
CA TRP A 88 1.18 5.06 5.24
C TRP A 88 2.21 5.11 6.38
N LEU A 89 3.38 5.72 6.16
CA LEU A 89 4.40 5.90 7.18
C LEU A 89 3.88 6.76 8.33
N LEU A 90 3.31 7.93 8.04
CA LEU A 90 2.78 8.84 9.07
C LEU A 90 1.69 8.18 9.91
N ASN A 91 0.72 7.52 9.28
CA ASN A 91 -0.33 6.79 9.97
C ASN A 91 0.23 5.66 10.84
N THR A 92 1.19 4.89 10.31
CA THR A 92 1.84 3.80 11.04
C THR A 92 2.60 4.31 12.27
N PHE A 93 3.32 5.44 12.13
CA PHE A 93 4.03 6.04 13.26
C PHE A 93 3.08 6.69 14.26
N ALA A 94 2.03 7.38 13.81
CA ALA A 94 1.02 7.97 14.68
C ALA A 94 0.32 6.89 15.54
N VAL A 95 -0.09 5.79 14.91
CA VAL A 95 -0.65 4.63 15.62
C VAL A 95 0.36 4.00 16.58
N ASN A 96 1.62 3.84 16.18
CA ASN A 96 2.67 3.29 17.05
C ASN A 96 2.95 4.19 18.25
N ASN A 97 2.92 5.52 18.09
CA ASN A 97 3.05 6.46 19.19
C ASN A 97 1.88 6.33 20.17
N LEU A 98 0.65 6.29 19.69
CA LEU A 98 -0.54 6.09 20.52
C LEU A 98 -0.47 4.77 21.32
N ILE A 99 0.01 3.69 20.68
CA ILE A 99 0.19 2.39 21.34
C ILE A 99 1.28 2.47 22.42
N ASN A 100 2.36 3.20 22.16
CA ASN A 100 3.45 3.36 23.11
C ASN A 100 3.06 4.26 24.30
N GLU A 101 2.29 5.31 24.04
CA GLU A 101 1.70 6.16 25.09
C GLU A 101 0.72 5.41 25.99
N SER A 102 0.06 4.39 25.41
CA SER A 102 -0.95 3.60 26.10
C SER A 102 -0.47 2.18 26.41
N HIS A 103 0.60 2.06 27.20
CA HIS A 103 1.21 0.76 27.54
C HIS A 103 0.20 -0.31 28.01
N HIS A 104 -0.85 0.09 28.71
CA HIS A 104 -1.93 -0.78 29.17
C HIS A 104 -2.83 -1.27 28.03
N LEU A 105 -2.82 -0.61 26.87
CA LEU A 105 -3.62 -0.98 25.69
C LEU A 105 -2.88 -1.92 24.73
N LYS A 106 -1.59 -2.15 24.88
CA LYS A 106 -0.79 -3.01 23.97
C LYS A 106 -1.42 -4.39 23.74
N ARG A 107 -2.01 -4.98 24.79
CA ARG A 107 -2.69 -6.29 24.68
C ARG A 107 -4.06 -6.24 24.04
N ARG A 108 -4.61 -5.05 23.81
CA ARG A 108 -5.93 -4.84 23.21
C ARG A 108 -5.85 -4.43 21.74
N ILE A 109 -4.64 -4.25 21.22
CA ILE A 109 -4.37 -3.87 19.83
C ILE A 109 -3.65 -5.05 19.19
N LEU A 110 -4.34 -5.73 18.27
CA LEU A 110 -3.81 -6.90 17.60
C LEU A 110 -3.43 -6.53 16.17
N PHE A 111 -2.26 -7.00 15.75
CA PHE A 111 -1.77 -6.86 14.38
C PHE A 111 -1.71 -8.23 13.72
N GLU A 112 -2.09 -8.29 12.47
CA GLU A 112 -1.87 -9.47 11.66
C GLU A 112 -0.36 -9.67 11.43
N GLN A 113 0.12 -10.90 11.68
CA GLN A 113 1.52 -11.25 11.45
C GLN A 113 1.68 -11.74 10.00
N ILE A 114 2.17 -10.87 9.13
CA ILE A 114 2.41 -11.21 7.74
C ILE A 114 3.91 -11.20 7.45
N PRO A 115 4.44 -12.25 6.81
CA PRO A 115 5.82 -12.27 6.34
C PRO A 115 6.05 -11.15 5.35
N SER A 116 6.72 -10.08 5.76
CA SER A 116 6.85 -8.87 4.94
C SER A 116 8.17 -8.77 4.19
N GLY A 117 9.15 -9.63 4.52
CA GLY A 117 10.50 -9.54 3.93
C GLY A 117 11.23 -8.22 4.26
N ARG A 118 10.80 -7.47 5.28
CA ARG A 118 11.32 -6.12 5.63
C ARG A 118 12.84 -6.04 5.76
N LYS A 119 13.50 -7.14 6.13
CA LYS A 119 14.97 -7.21 6.23
C LYS A 119 15.69 -6.89 4.92
N HIS A 120 15.02 -7.11 3.78
CA HIS A 120 15.56 -6.86 2.45
C HIS A 120 15.18 -5.48 1.87
N LEU A 121 14.23 -4.77 2.49
CA LEU A 121 13.71 -3.51 1.98
C LEU A 121 14.80 -2.42 1.94
N THR A 122 15.51 -2.21 3.06
CA THR A 122 16.56 -1.19 3.14
C THR A 122 17.68 -1.42 2.10
N PRO A 123 18.30 -2.60 1.99
CA PRO A 123 19.31 -2.86 0.97
C PRO A 123 18.80 -2.65 -0.47
N ILE A 124 17.54 -2.96 -0.75
CA ILE A 124 16.94 -2.73 -2.07
C ILE A 124 16.81 -1.23 -2.37
N ILE A 125 16.29 -0.45 -1.41
CA ILE A 125 16.17 1.01 -1.55
C ILE A 125 17.54 1.68 -1.74
N GLU A 126 18.55 1.24 -0.99
CA GLU A 126 19.92 1.73 -1.13
C GLU A 126 20.49 1.41 -2.52
N ALA A 127 20.29 0.20 -3.02
CA ALA A 127 20.70 -0.19 -4.37
C ALA A 127 19.98 0.63 -5.46
N MET A 128 18.68 0.90 -5.27
CA MET A 128 17.92 1.79 -6.19
C MET A 128 18.49 3.21 -6.18
N ARG A 129 18.78 3.79 -5.01
CA ARG A 129 19.38 5.12 -4.86
C ARG A 129 20.74 5.21 -5.56
N ASP A 130 21.58 4.19 -5.37
CA ASP A 130 22.96 4.17 -5.86
C ASP A 130 23.08 3.57 -7.28
N SER A 131 21.93 3.17 -7.86
CA SER A 131 21.81 2.51 -9.17
C SER A 131 22.69 1.27 -9.30
N LEU A 132 22.67 0.41 -8.27
CA LEU A 132 23.45 -0.82 -8.21
C LEU A 132 22.58 -2.04 -8.55
N GLU A 133 23.16 -3.00 -9.28
CA GLU A 133 22.55 -4.30 -9.50
C GLU A 133 22.56 -5.11 -8.20
N LEU A 134 21.50 -5.89 -7.99
CA LEU A 134 21.34 -6.80 -6.86
C LEU A 134 21.47 -8.25 -7.31
N ARG A 135 22.24 -9.03 -6.58
CA ARG A 135 22.21 -10.49 -6.70
C ARG A 135 21.29 -11.03 -5.62
N ILE A 136 20.26 -11.76 -6.03
CA ILE A 136 19.24 -12.34 -5.12
C ILE A 136 19.20 -13.86 -5.29
N ASN A 137 19.05 -14.59 -4.19
CA ASN A 137 18.66 -15.99 -4.17
C ASN A 137 17.17 -16.06 -3.85
N TYR A 138 16.37 -16.46 -4.81
CA TYR A 138 14.92 -16.42 -4.72
C TYR A 138 14.31 -17.80 -4.93
N GLN A 139 13.34 -18.16 -4.09
CA GLN A 139 12.60 -19.41 -4.23
C GLN A 139 11.12 -19.12 -4.51
N GLY A 140 10.67 -19.51 -5.71
CA GLY A 140 9.24 -19.53 -6.04
C GLY A 140 8.50 -20.62 -5.26
N PHE A 141 7.17 -20.51 -5.15
CA PHE A 141 6.40 -21.53 -4.43
C PHE A 141 6.46 -22.93 -5.08
N TRP A 142 6.72 -22.99 -6.38
CA TRP A 142 6.76 -24.22 -7.16
C TRP A 142 8.20 -24.68 -7.45
N ALA A 143 9.18 -24.05 -6.83
CA ALA A 143 10.59 -24.38 -7.03
C ALA A 143 11.09 -25.16 -5.81
N ASP A 144 11.73 -26.29 -6.05
CA ASP A 144 12.31 -27.13 -5.01
C ASP A 144 13.51 -26.46 -4.35
N GLU A 145 14.29 -25.68 -5.13
CA GLU A 145 15.48 -24.97 -4.68
C GLU A 145 15.48 -23.50 -5.08
N PRO A 146 16.17 -22.64 -4.29
CA PRO A 146 16.37 -21.24 -4.64
C PRO A 146 17.21 -21.10 -5.92
N SER A 147 16.82 -20.18 -6.79
CA SER A 147 17.57 -19.79 -7.97
C SER A 147 18.22 -18.42 -7.77
N ALA A 148 19.40 -18.24 -8.35
CA ALA A 148 20.10 -16.96 -8.32
C ALA A 148 19.65 -16.09 -9.50
N TYR A 149 19.37 -14.81 -9.21
CA TYR A 149 19.04 -13.80 -10.21
C TYR A 149 19.81 -12.52 -9.97
N THR A 150 20.14 -11.85 -11.08
CA THR A 150 20.72 -10.49 -11.08
C THR A 150 19.62 -9.52 -11.48
N LEU A 151 19.29 -8.60 -10.58
CA LEU A 151 18.17 -7.68 -10.70
C LEU A 151 18.67 -6.22 -10.75
N ARG A 152 18.18 -5.46 -11.70
CA ARG A 152 18.23 -3.99 -11.72
C ARG A 152 16.95 -3.48 -11.06
N PRO A 153 16.97 -3.08 -9.77
CA PRO A 153 15.74 -2.75 -9.06
C PRO A 153 15.18 -1.42 -9.55
N TYR A 154 13.90 -1.40 -9.97
CA TYR A 154 13.23 -0.22 -10.50
C TYR A 154 12.30 0.42 -9.49
N CYS A 155 11.47 -0.38 -8.82
CA CYS A 155 10.60 0.12 -7.76
C CYS A 155 10.25 -0.97 -6.74
N VAL A 156 9.73 -0.54 -5.60
CA VAL A 156 9.13 -1.41 -4.59
C VAL A 156 7.64 -1.12 -4.48
N LYS A 157 6.83 -2.17 -4.32
CA LYS A 157 5.38 -2.08 -4.17
C LYS A 157 4.91 -2.87 -2.97
N VAL A 158 3.92 -2.33 -2.24
CA VAL A 158 3.18 -3.07 -1.20
C VAL A 158 1.87 -3.54 -1.80
N PHE A 159 1.57 -4.82 -1.62
CA PHE A 159 0.25 -5.38 -1.93
C PHE A 159 -0.12 -6.42 -0.88
N ARG A 160 -1.32 -6.35 -0.31
CA ARG A 160 -1.79 -7.24 0.78
C ARG A 160 -0.74 -7.38 1.88
N GLN A 161 -0.20 -6.24 2.33
CA GLN A 161 0.81 -6.09 3.39
C GLN A 161 2.18 -6.74 3.11
N ARG A 162 2.40 -7.32 1.93
CA ARG A 162 3.69 -7.88 1.49
C ARG A 162 4.43 -6.91 0.59
N TRP A 163 5.75 -6.89 0.74
CA TRP A 163 6.64 -6.10 -0.11
C TRP A 163 7.11 -6.89 -1.32
N TYR A 164 7.16 -6.20 -2.44
CA TYR A 164 7.63 -6.71 -3.71
C TYR A 164 8.62 -5.74 -4.32
N VAL A 165 9.63 -6.24 -5.03
CA VAL A 165 10.52 -5.45 -5.88
C VAL A 165 10.26 -5.81 -7.33
N LEU A 166 10.01 -4.79 -8.14
CA LEU A 166 10.00 -4.87 -9.59
C LEU A 166 11.37 -4.44 -10.10
N GLY A 167 11.94 -5.19 -11.02
CA GLY A 167 13.18 -4.83 -11.68
C GLY A 167 13.41 -5.64 -12.95
N TYR A 168 14.42 -5.24 -13.71
CA TYR A 168 14.87 -5.98 -14.88
C TYR A 168 15.77 -7.14 -14.44
N CYS A 169 15.34 -8.35 -14.71
CA CYS A 169 16.05 -9.57 -14.39
C CYS A 169 16.93 -10.00 -15.58
N LEU A 170 18.25 -10.02 -15.38
CA LEU A 170 19.20 -10.30 -16.47
C LEU A 170 19.06 -11.71 -17.01
N GLU A 171 18.88 -12.70 -16.13
CA GLU A 171 18.76 -14.12 -16.52
C GLU A 171 17.44 -14.43 -17.25
N ARG A 172 16.43 -13.56 -17.12
CA ARG A 172 15.13 -13.70 -17.78
C ARG A 172 14.92 -12.73 -18.94
N ASP A 173 15.85 -11.80 -19.12
CA ASP A 173 15.79 -10.72 -20.13
C ASP A 173 14.43 -9.98 -20.12
N ALA A 174 13.89 -9.73 -18.92
CA ALA A 174 12.55 -9.15 -18.76
C ALA A 174 12.36 -8.50 -17.38
N LEU A 175 11.37 -7.62 -17.31
CA LEU A 175 10.86 -7.14 -16.02
C LEU A 175 10.24 -8.29 -15.24
N ARG A 176 10.60 -8.40 -13.97
CA ARG A 176 10.10 -9.41 -13.04
C ARG A 176 9.80 -8.80 -11.69
N ILE A 177 8.83 -9.39 -11.01
CA ILE A 177 8.41 -9.00 -9.67
C ILE A 177 8.79 -10.11 -8.70
N PHE A 178 9.50 -9.74 -7.64
CA PHE A 178 9.97 -10.67 -6.62
C PHE A 178 9.38 -10.27 -5.26
N ALA A 179 8.73 -11.21 -4.57
CA ALA A 179 8.26 -11.02 -3.21
C ALA A 179 9.45 -11.04 -2.25
N LEU A 180 9.59 -10.02 -1.40
CA LEU A 180 10.77 -9.87 -0.53
C LEU A 180 10.88 -10.99 0.51
N ASP A 181 9.78 -11.54 0.96
CA ASP A 181 9.73 -12.63 1.94
C ASP A 181 10.22 -13.98 1.38
N ARG A 182 10.33 -14.11 0.04
CA ARG A 182 10.87 -15.28 -0.64
C ARG A 182 12.33 -15.12 -1.08
N ILE A 183 12.96 -14.01 -0.70
CA ILE A 183 14.39 -13.80 -0.92
C ILE A 183 15.16 -14.44 0.25
N HIS A 184 15.94 -15.46 -0.03
CA HIS A 184 16.80 -16.14 0.96
C HIS A 184 18.11 -15.42 1.19
N GLY A 185 18.69 -14.85 0.12
CA GLY A 185 19.91 -14.06 0.15
C GLY A 185 19.84 -12.87 -0.79
N LEU A 186 20.39 -11.74 -0.37
CA LEU A 186 20.45 -10.50 -1.16
C LEU A 186 21.79 -9.82 -0.94
N GLN A 187 22.45 -9.45 -2.02
CA GLN A 187 23.72 -8.72 -2.01
C GLN A 187 23.73 -7.67 -3.11
N ALA A 188 24.06 -6.44 -2.76
CA ALA A 188 24.35 -5.42 -3.77
C ALA A 188 25.68 -5.75 -4.46
N THR A 189 25.72 -5.60 -5.77
CA THR A 189 26.93 -5.76 -6.58
C THR A 189 27.65 -4.42 -6.72
N HIS A 190 28.83 -4.41 -7.32
CA HIS A 190 29.50 -3.17 -7.71
C HIS A 190 29.11 -2.68 -9.11
N ALA A 191 28.32 -3.47 -9.84
CA ALA A 191 27.84 -3.12 -11.17
C ALA A 191 26.74 -2.07 -11.09
N LYS A 192 26.93 -0.99 -11.86
CA LYS A 192 25.94 0.06 -12.00
C LYS A 192 25.07 -0.17 -13.22
N PHE A 193 23.80 0.20 -13.12
CA PHE A 193 22.90 0.23 -14.26
C PHE A 193 22.35 1.64 -14.48
N LYS A 194 21.85 1.87 -15.68
CA LYS A 194 21.14 3.11 -16.00
C LYS A 194 19.64 2.86 -15.90
N TYR A 195 18.98 3.59 -14.99
CA TYR A 195 17.53 3.55 -14.90
C TYR A 195 16.91 4.06 -16.20
N PRO A 196 15.96 3.34 -16.82
CA PRO A 196 15.34 3.79 -18.06
C PRO A 196 14.55 5.09 -17.84
N LYS A 197 14.84 6.12 -18.64
CA LYS A 197 14.19 7.44 -18.46
C LYS A 197 12.68 7.41 -18.67
N ASP A 198 12.23 6.54 -19.55
CA ASP A 198 10.82 6.44 -19.94
C ASP A 198 10.04 5.43 -19.11
N PHE A 199 10.66 4.80 -18.11
CA PHE A 199 9.98 3.87 -17.24
C PHE A 199 9.25 4.61 -16.12
N ASN A 200 7.93 4.44 -16.07
CA ASN A 200 7.07 4.97 -15.01
C ASN A 200 6.43 3.79 -14.24
N PRO A 201 6.77 3.59 -12.96
CA PRO A 201 6.19 2.51 -12.15
C PRO A 201 4.67 2.60 -11.99
N GLU A 202 4.13 3.82 -11.88
CA GLU A 202 2.68 4.02 -11.74
C GLU A 202 1.96 3.59 -13.02
N ALA A 203 2.45 4.00 -14.17
CA ALA A 203 1.92 3.58 -15.47
C ALA A 203 2.06 2.07 -15.69
N TYR A 204 3.16 1.46 -15.22
CA TYR A 204 3.37 0.01 -15.32
C TYR A 204 2.30 -0.82 -14.62
N PHE A 205 1.79 -0.33 -13.49
CA PHE A 205 0.75 -1.01 -12.70
C PHE A 205 -0.65 -0.44 -12.90
N ALA A 206 -0.80 0.64 -13.70
CA ALA A 206 -2.03 1.41 -13.80
C ALA A 206 -3.26 0.59 -14.20
N ASP A 207 -3.06 -0.39 -15.09
CA ASP A 207 -4.15 -1.21 -15.64
C ASP A 207 -4.23 -2.59 -14.98
N SER A 208 -3.64 -2.76 -13.79
CA SER A 208 -3.57 -4.07 -13.15
C SER A 208 -4.02 -4.04 -11.69
N PHE A 209 -4.81 -5.01 -11.29
CA PHE A 209 -5.08 -5.27 -9.88
C PHE A 209 -3.92 -6.08 -9.27
N GLY A 210 -3.36 -5.60 -8.15
CA GLY A 210 -2.33 -6.34 -7.44
C GLY A 210 -0.91 -6.16 -8.00
N ILE A 211 -0.23 -7.29 -8.15
CA ILE A 211 1.19 -7.35 -8.55
C ILE A 211 1.40 -8.07 -9.88
N THR A 212 0.40 -8.80 -10.34
CA THR A 212 0.48 -9.49 -11.64
C THR A 212 0.27 -8.47 -12.76
N VAL A 213 1.31 -8.31 -13.58
CA VAL A 213 1.29 -7.43 -14.75
C VAL A 213 1.70 -8.25 -15.97
N GLY A 214 0.98 -8.07 -17.06
CA GLY A 214 1.18 -8.82 -18.30
C GLY A 214 0.02 -9.79 -18.57
N GLY A 215 0.11 -10.51 -19.67
CA GLY A 215 -0.96 -11.32 -20.22
C GLY A 215 -1.81 -10.52 -21.21
N GLU A 216 -3.09 -10.40 -20.95
CA GLU A 216 -4.03 -9.75 -21.86
C GLU A 216 -3.96 -8.22 -21.78
N GLU A 217 -4.45 -7.55 -22.83
CA GLU A 217 -4.59 -6.10 -22.85
C GLU A 217 -5.71 -5.64 -21.90
N PRO A 218 -5.68 -4.37 -21.42
CA PRO A 218 -6.76 -3.82 -20.63
C PRO A 218 -8.07 -3.83 -21.42
N GLU A 219 -9.14 -4.26 -20.78
CA GLU A 219 -10.46 -4.34 -21.36
C GLU A 219 -11.54 -3.93 -20.36
N MET A 220 -12.76 -3.77 -20.82
CA MET A 220 -13.91 -3.44 -20.00
C MET A 220 -14.40 -4.68 -19.25
N ILE A 221 -14.31 -4.65 -17.93
CA ILE A 221 -14.81 -5.69 -17.05
C ILE A 221 -16.06 -5.16 -16.34
N GLU A 222 -17.15 -5.92 -16.38
CA GLU A 222 -18.37 -5.60 -15.66
C GLU A 222 -18.67 -6.69 -14.62
N LEU A 223 -18.84 -6.24 -13.39
CA LEU A 223 -19.19 -7.07 -12.25
C LEU A 223 -20.58 -6.72 -11.75
N LYS A 224 -21.46 -7.71 -11.69
CA LYS A 224 -22.71 -7.62 -10.94
C LYS A 224 -22.47 -8.00 -9.50
N VAL A 225 -22.80 -7.11 -8.59
CA VAL A 225 -22.50 -7.22 -7.17
C VAL A 225 -23.80 -7.16 -6.37
N TYR A 226 -24.01 -8.16 -5.54
CA TYR A 226 -25.23 -8.36 -4.77
C TYR A 226 -25.10 -7.90 -3.33
N SER A 227 -26.21 -7.72 -2.66
CA SER A 227 -26.32 -7.51 -1.22
C SER A 227 -25.38 -6.43 -0.65
N SER A 228 -24.81 -6.67 0.51
CA SER A 228 -23.91 -5.75 1.21
C SER A 228 -22.56 -5.56 0.54
N GLN A 229 -22.15 -6.47 -0.37
CA GLN A 229 -20.87 -6.32 -1.09
C GLN A 229 -20.83 -5.06 -1.96
N ARG A 230 -21.98 -4.53 -2.38
CA ARG A 230 -22.07 -3.25 -3.08
C ARG A 230 -21.41 -2.11 -2.31
N ASP A 231 -21.71 -2.01 -1.02
CA ASP A 231 -21.20 -0.94 -0.16
C ASP A 231 -19.71 -1.10 0.13
N TYR A 232 -19.24 -2.35 0.25
CA TYR A 232 -17.80 -2.62 0.35
C TYR A 232 -17.05 -2.17 -0.91
N ILE A 233 -17.55 -2.49 -2.11
CA ILE A 233 -16.91 -2.06 -3.37
C ILE A 233 -17.02 -0.55 -3.57
N ARG A 234 -18.10 0.09 -3.10
CA ARG A 234 -18.22 1.56 -3.10
C ARG A 234 -17.18 2.20 -2.22
N ALA A 235 -17.03 1.70 -0.98
CA ALA A 235 -16.11 2.24 0.03
C ALA A 235 -14.64 1.94 -0.29
N LEU A 236 -14.35 0.74 -0.79
CA LEU A 236 -12.99 0.28 -1.14
C LEU A 236 -12.97 -0.24 -2.58
N PRO A 237 -12.77 0.65 -3.56
CA PRO A 237 -12.72 0.25 -4.97
C PRO A 237 -11.61 -0.75 -5.26
N LEU A 238 -11.90 -1.77 -6.04
CA LEU A 238 -10.89 -2.75 -6.49
C LEU A 238 -9.85 -2.12 -7.42
N HIS A 239 -10.26 -1.11 -8.20
CA HIS A 239 -9.38 -0.37 -9.10
C HIS A 239 -9.84 1.08 -9.25
N THR A 240 -8.93 1.98 -9.60
CA THR A 240 -9.19 3.43 -9.75
C THR A 240 -10.15 3.74 -10.89
N SER A 241 -10.25 2.88 -11.90
CA SER A 241 -11.17 3.02 -13.04
C SER A 241 -12.62 2.64 -12.74
N LYS A 242 -12.96 2.32 -11.46
CA LYS A 242 -14.33 1.92 -11.08
C LYS A 242 -15.38 2.95 -11.45
N HIS A 243 -16.42 2.49 -12.14
CA HIS A 243 -17.65 3.22 -12.34
C HIS A 243 -18.85 2.33 -11.98
N GLU A 244 -19.82 2.87 -11.23
CA GLU A 244 -21.09 2.19 -10.98
C GLU A 244 -22.02 2.57 -12.12
N VAL A 245 -22.36 1.61 -13.00
CA VAL A 245 -23.11 1.83 -14.26
C VAL A 245 -24.56 1.51 -14.14
N GLU A 246 -24.95 0.69 -13.14
CA GLU A 246 -26.33 0.34 -12.87
C GLU A 246 -26.54 0.13 -11.36
N THR A 247 -27.68 0.56 -10.86
CA THR A 247 -28.11 0.32 -9.46
C THR A 247 -29.56 -0.16 -9.45
N ALA A 248 -29.79 -1.33 -8.86
CA ALA A 248 -31.11 -1.90 -8.60
C ALA A 248 -31.32 -2.11 -7.10
N ASP A 249 -32.46 -2.64 -6.71
CA ASP A 249 -32.78 -2.84 -5.29
C ASP A 249 -31.85 -3.86 -4.61
N ASP A 250 -31.50 -4.94 -5.29
CA ASP A 250 -30.75 -6.09 -4.77
C ASP A 250 -29.31 -6.20 -5.32
N TYR A 251 -28.96 -5.46 -6.39
CA TYR A 251 -27.62 -5.47 -6.97
C TYR A 251 -27.18 -4.10 -7.51
N SER A 252 -25.88 -3.99 -7.80
CA SER A 252 -25.31 -2.94 -8.63
C SER A 252 -24.35 -3.55 -9.65
N VAL A 253 -24.18 -2.86 -10.79
CA VAL A 253 -23.17 -3.23 -11.79
C VAL A 253 -22.04 -2.21 -11.74
N PHE A 254 -20.83 -2.71 -11.53
CA PHE A 254 -19.60 -1.91 -11.55
C PHE A 254 -18.78 -2.25 -12.78
N ALA A 255 -18.36 -1.22 -13.50
CA ALA A 255 -17.48 -1.33 -14.65
C ALA A 255 -16.05 -0.90 -14.27
N TYR A 256 -15.06 -1.61 -14.82
CA TYR A 256 -13.65 -1.37 -14.68
C TYR A 256 -12.98 -1.44 -16.04
N PHE A 257 -11.96 -0.59 -16.28
CA PHE A 257 -11.08 -0.74 -17.43
C PHE A 257 -9.70 -1.14 -16.93
N MET A 258 -9.37 -2.45 -17.06
CA MET A 258 -8.15 -3.02 -16.54
C MET A 258 -7.89 -4.42 -17.12
N ARG A 259 -6.70 -4.97 -16.84
CA ARG A 259 -6.34 -6.34 -17.24
C ARG A 259 -7.02 -7.37 -16.34
N PRO A 260 -7.64 -8.43 -16.90
CA PRO A 260 -8.21 -9.54 -16.11
C PRO A 260 -7.12 -10.47 -15.57
N THR A 261 -6.33 -9.97 -14.63
CA THR A 261 -5.17 -10.68 -14.06
C THR A 261 -5.59 -11.79 -13.09
N LEU A 262 -4.67 -12.73 -12.82
CA LEU A 262 -4.87 -13.77 -11.82
C LEU A 262 -5.21 -13.20 -10.43
N ASP A 263 -4.52 -12.13 -10.01
CA ASP A 263 -4.79 -11.47 -8.73
C ASP A 263 -6.24 -10.96 -8.66
N PHE A 264 -6.76 -10.43 -9.79
CA PHE A 264 -8.13 -9.95 -9.87
C PHE A 264 -9.15 -11.11 -9.86
N MET A 265 -8.88 -12.17 -10.60
CA MET A 265 -9.72 -13.37 -10.59
C MET A 265 -9.82 -13.97 -9.17
N GLN A 266 -8.71 -14.08 -8.47
CA GLN A 266 -8.67 -14.53 -7.08
C GLN A 266 -9.46 -13.61 -6.14
N GLU A 267 -9.40 -12.30 -6.35
CA GLU A 267 -10.19 -11.33 -5.59
C GLU A 267 -11.68 -11.52 -5.80
N ILE A 268 -12.13 -11.79 -7.04
CA ILE A 268 -13.54 -12.07 -7.35
C ILE A 268 -13.97 -13.37 -6.67
N LEU A 269 -13.20 -14.44 -6.82
CA LEU A 269 -13.50 -15.75 -6.22
C LEU A 269 -13.59 -15.67 -4.69
N SER A 270 -12.79 -14.84 -4.05
CA SER A 270 -12.82 -14.64 -2.59
C SER A 270 -14.12 -14.02 -2.08
N ARG A 271 -14.92 -13.41 -2.95
CA ARG A 271 -16.22 -12.80 -2.62
C ARG A 271 -17.39 -13.78 -2.76
N GLY A 272 -17.12 -15.01 -3.21
CA GLY A 272 -18.12 -16.05 -3.34
C GLY A 272 -19.26 -15.68 -4.31
N ALA A 273 -20.48 -16.07 -3.96
CA ALA A 273 -21.68 -15.86 -4.78
C ALA A 273 -22.19 -14.40 -4.82
N GLU A 274 -21.55 -13.49 -4.09
CA GLU A 274 -21.96 -12.08 -4.02
C GLU A 274 -21.47 -11.25 -5.21
N VAL A 275 -20.57 -11.81 -6.04
CA VAL A 275 -20.00 -11.12 -7.21
C VAL A 275 -20.02 -12.03 -8.42
N GLU A 276 -20.65 -11.55 -9.50
CA GLU A 276 -20.75 -12.23 -10.77
C GLU A 276 -20.07 -11.42 -11.87
N VAL A 277 -19.23 -12.06 -12.69
CA VAL A 277 -18.65 -11.44 -13.88
C VAL A 277 -19.66 -11.47 -15.00
N LEU A 278 -20.07 -10.30 -15.50
CA LEU A 278 -20.95 -10.18 -16.68
C LEU A 278 -20.13 -10.20 -17.96
N ARG A 279 -19.00 -9.52 -17.98
CA ARG A 279 -18.03 -9.49 -19.08
C ARG A 279 -16.62 -9.17 -18.59
N PRO A 280 -15.57 -9.50 -19.35
CA PRO A 280 -15.62 -10.20 -20.64
C PRO A 280 -15.96 -11.69 -20.49
N ALA A 281 -16.38 -12.31 -21.59
CA ALA A 281 -16.76 -13.73 -21.60
C ALA A 281 -15.60 -14.65 -21.17
N ALA A 282 -14.38 -14.34 -21.62
CA ALA A 282 -13.20 -15.12 -21.26
C ALA A 282 -12.94 -15.15 -19.72
N LEU A 283 -13.05 -14.01 -19.03
CA LEU A 283 -12.93 -13.94 -17.59
C LEU A 283 -14.05 -14.69 -16.87
N ARG A 284 -15.30 -14.56 -17.39
CA ARG A 284 -16.46 -15.28 -16.88
C ARG A 284 -16.28 -16.81 -16.99
N GLU A 285 -15.83 -17.27 -18.15
CA GLU A 285 -15.55 -18.69 -18.40
C GLU A 285 -14.41 -19.21 -17.50
N ALA A 286 -13.33 -18.44 -17.34
CA ALA A 286 -12.22 -18.82 -16.47
C ALA A 286 -12.68 -19.00 -15.00
N ILE A 287 -13.47 -18.03 -14.48
CA ILE A 287 -14.06 -18.13 -13.14
C ILE A 287 -15.04 -19.31 -13.04
N GLY A 288 -15.88 -19.51 -14.06
CA GLY A 288 -16.79 -20.64 -14.11
C GLY A 288 -16.08 -21.99 -14.05
N SER A 289 -14.95 -22.12 -14.77
CA SER A 289 -14.12 -23.30 -14.75
C SER A 289 -13.52 -23.56 -13.36
N GLU A 290 -13.02 -22.51 -12.70
CA GLU A 290 -12.48 -22.61 -11.34
C GLU A 290 -13.56 -23.03 -10.32
N ILE A 291 -14.75 -22.48 -10.44
CA ILE A 291 -15.89 -22.84 -9.59
C ILE A 291 -16.25 -24.32 -9.78
N LEU A 292 -16.25 -24.83 -11.00
CA LEU A 292 -16.52 -26.26 -11.26
C LEU A 292 -15.44 -27.17 -10.65
N GLU A 293 -14.17 -26.77 -10.71
CA GLU A 293 -13.11 -27.50 -10.02
C GLU A 293 -13.28 -27.46 -8.50
N MET A 294 -13.64 -26.31 -7.95
CA MET A 294 -13.97 -26.19 -6.52
C MET A 294 -15.16 -27.10 -6.15
N GLU A 295 -16.22 -27.11 -6.96
CA GLU A 295 -17.40 -27.97 -6.73
C GLU A 295 -17.00 -29.46 -6.66
N ARG A 296 -16.15 -29.92 -7.56
CA ARG A 296 -15.64 -31.30 -7.56
C ARG A 296 -14.89 -31.65 -6.28
N LEU A 297 -14.14 -30.71 -5.72
CA LEU A 297 -13.41 -30.94 -4.46
C LEU A 297 -14.37 -31.06 -3.25
N TYR A 298 -15.46 -30.30 -3.24
CA TYR A 298 -16.43 -30.31 -2.13
C TYR A 298 -17.52 -31.38 -2.29
N ASN A 299 -17.79 -31.86 -3.51
CA ASN A 299 -18.83 -32.84 -3.82
C ASN A 299 -18.25 -34.05 -4.61
N PRO A 300 -17.29 -34.80 -4.03
CA PRO A 300 -16.60 -35.88 -4.75
C PRO A 300 -17.48 -37.06 -5.18
N LEU A 301 -18.65 -37.22 -4.57
CA LEU A 301 -19.53 -38.39 -4.79
C LEU A 301 -20.46 -38.27 -6.01
N GLN A 302 -20.50 -37.15 -6.74
CA GLN A 302 -21.36 -36.97 -7.91
C GLN A 302 -20.69 -37.37 -9.25
N ASN A 303 -19.41 -37.73 -9.24
CA ASN A 303 -18.65 -37.99 -10.47
C ASN A 303 -18.49 -39.48 -10.84
N ASP A 304 -19.07 -40.42 -10.08
CA ASP A 304 -18.99 -41.88 -10.32
C ASP A 304 -20.30 -42.50 -10.82
N MET A 305 -21.21 -41.70 -11.40
CA MET A 305 -22.42 -42.23 -12.08
C MET A 305 -22.43 -41.92 -13.57
#